data_7d1db451ebb4cc21b98e743ea9479911
#
_entry.id   7d1db451ebb4cc21b98e743ea9479911
#
_cell.length_a   1.000
_cell.length_b   1.000
_cell.length_c   1.000
_cell.angle_alpha   90.00
_cell.angle_beta   90.00
_cell.angle_gamma   90.00
#
_symmetry.space_group_name_H-M   'P 1'
#
loop_
_entity.id
_entity.type
_entity.pdbx_description
1 polymer ?
#
loop_
_entity_poly.entity_id
_entity_poly.type
_entity_poly.pdbx_seq_one_letter_code
_entity_poly.pdbx_strand_id
1 'polypeptide(L)'
;SRAPIIERSITDPYLNTAPFVVKFKGEYRMYYVSGHEWIHKDLPRYNIKMATSHDGLNWKRYGKVCIDFKNKNENALARPFVIFDRGLWKMWFGFKEHYYRIGYAESADGIKWDRKDNEANISVSESGFDSKMMEYASVIKYKNKYIMFYNGNNYGFDGIGLAVSK
;
A
#
# COMPACT_ATOMS: atom_id res chain seq x y z
N SER A 1 11.38 -11.60 19.81
CA SER A 1 11.54 -12.70 18.84
C SER A 1 12.87 -12.58 18.10
N ARG A 2 13.53 -13.70 17.83
CA ARG A 2 14.75 -13.73 16.99
C ARG A 2 14.45 -14.15 15.55
N ALA A 3 13.19 -14.32 15.20
CA ALA A 3 12.70 -14.73 13.90
C ALA A 3 11.65 -13.77 13.36
N PRO A 4 11.40 -13.74 12.05
CA PRO A 4 10.30 -12.97 11.47
C PRO A 4 8.96 -13.39 12.06
N ILE A 5 8.08 -12.42 12.37
CA ILE A 5 6.69 -12.69 12.80
C ILE A 5 5.78 -13.05 11.62
N ILE A 6 6.17 -12.65 10.42
CA ILE A 6 5.59 -13.09 9.14
C ILE A 6 6.75 -13.52 8.24
N GLU A 7 7.00 -14.82 8.20
CA GLU A 7 8.00 -15.44 7.34
C GLU A 7 7.44 -15.78 5.96
N ARG A 8 8.30 -16.20 5.05
CA ARG A 8 7.87 -16.76 3.77
C ARG A 8 7.06 -18.04 3.98
N SER A 9 6.11 -18.29 3.11
CA SER A 9 5.24 -19.46 3.16
C SER A 9 4.77 -19.84 1.76
N ILE A 10 3.97 -20.88 1.64
CA ILE A 10 3.37 -21.28 0.37
C ILE A 10 2.48 -20.17 -0.24
N THR A 11 1.88 -19.34 0.60
CA THR A 11 1.07 -18.19 0.14
C THR A 11 1.87 -16.92 -0.08
N ASP A 12 3.10 -16.85 0.43
CA ASP A 12 3.99 -15.68 0.36
C ASP A 12 5.43 -16.15 0.07
N PRO A 13 5.68 -16.72 -1.14
CA PRO A 13 6.87 -17.56 -1.37
C PRO A 13 8.17 -16.78 -1.53
N TYR A 14 8.12 -15.51 -1.95
CA TYR A 14 9.32 -14.80 -2.36
C TYR A 14 9.80 -13.77 -1.35
N LEU A 15 8.96 -12.82 -0.96
CA LEU A 15 9.31 -11.76 -0.01
C LEU A 15 8.06 -11.22 0.70
N ASN A 16 8.25 -10.73 1.93
CA ASN A 16 7.25 -9.99 2.70
C ASN A 16 7.87 -8.70 3.20
N THR A 17 7.22 -7.55 2.94
CA THR A 17 7.79 -6.24 3.29
C THR A 17 6.70 -5.19 3.49
N ALA A 18 7.11 -3.98 3.88
CA ALA A 18 6.29 -2.78 4.00
C ALA A 18 4.94 -2.99 4.70
N PRO A 19 4.93 -3.50 5.95
CA PRO A 19 3.71 -3.69 6.70
C PRO A 19 3.10 -2.36 7.12
N PHE A 20 1.78 -2.29 7.09
CA PHE A 20 0.97 -1.26 7.74
C PHE A 20 -0.03 -1.93 8.67
N VAL A 21 -0.03 -1.55 9.94
CA VAL A 21 -0.89 -2.16 10.95
C VAL A 21 -1.92 -1.15 11.46
N VAL A 22 -3.17 -1.57 11.51
CA VAL A 22 -4.26 -0.81 12.10
C VAL A 22 -5.04 -1.68 13.09
N LYS A 23 -5.45 -1.09 14.22
CA LYS A 23 -6.34 -1.74 15.18
C LYS A 23 -7.78 -1.34 14.92
N PHE A 24 -8.66 -2.34 14.80
CA PHE A 24 -10.08 -2.13 14.57
C PHE A 24 -10.92 -3.15 15.33
N LYS A 25 -11.85 -2.66 16.17
CA LYS A 25 -12.78 -3.49 16.97
C LYS A 25 -12.09 -4.63 17.74
N GLY A 26 -10.92 -4.33 18.33
CA GLY A 26 -10.16 -5.30 19.13
C GLY A 26 -9.23 -6.23 18.35
N GLU A 27 -9.29 -6.23 17.02
CA GLU A 27 -8.40 -6.99 16.13
C GLU A 27 -7.36 -6.08 15.49
N TYR A 28 -6.13 -6.56 15.34
CA TYR A 28 -5.09 -5.93 14.52
C TYR A 28 -5.16 -6.49 13.10
N ARG A 29 -5.10 -5.61 12.11
CA ARG A 29 -4.99 -5.94 10.69
C ARG A 29 -3.69 -5.39 10.16
N MET A 30 -2.87 -6.26 9.59
CA MET A 30 -1.65 -5.90 8.89
C MET A 30 -1.87 -6.05 7.39
N TYR A 31 -1.76 -4.96 6.66
CA TYR A 31 -1.65 -4.97 5.21
C TYR A 31 -0.18 -4.93 4.85
N TYR A 32 0.27 -5.85 4.00
CA TYR A 32 1.69 -6.01 3.70
C TYR A 32 1.91 -6.36 2.24
N VAL A 33 3.09 -6.08 1.76
CA VAL A 33 3.54 -6.44 0.41
C VAL A 33 4.00 -7.89 0.40
N SER A 34 3.47 -8.68 -0.53
CA SER A 34 3.84 -10.08 -0.76
C SER A 34 4.37 -10.28 -2.17
N GLY A 35 5.58 -10.80 -2.29
CA GLY A 35 6.19 -11.17 -3.58
C GLY A 35 5.42 -12.30 -4.25
N HIS A 36 5.01 -12.06 -5.49
CA HIS A 36 4.26 -12.98 -6.32
C HIS A 36 5.16 -13.81 -7.22
N GLU A 37 6.14 -13.16 -7.85
CA GLU A 37 7.11 -13.78 -8.75
C GLU A 37 8.35 -12.89 -8.94
N TRP A 38 9.38 -13.44 -9.57
CA TRP A 38 10.50 -12.70 -10.13
C TRP A 38 10.38 -12.68 -11.65
N ILE A 39 10.08 -11.51 -12.23
CA ILE A 39 10.03 -11.35 -13.69
C ILE A 39 11.44 -11.50 -14.27
N HIS A 40 12.43 -10.90 -13.60
CA HIS A 40 13.87 -11.03 -13.85
C HIS A 40 14.62 -11.11 -12.52
N LYS A 41 15.92 -11.38 -12.59
CA LYS A 41 16.80 -11.49 -11.42
C LYS A 41 16.63 -10.33 -10.43
N ASP A 42 16.43 -9.11 -10.92
CA ASP A 42 16.36 -7.90 -10.10
C ASP A 42 14.99 -7.20 -10.18
N LEU A 43 13.98 -7.85 -10.74
CA LEU A 43 12.64 -7.29 -10.88
C LEU A 43 11.58 -8.22 -10.27
N PRO A 44 11.30 -8.07 -8.98
CA PRO A 44 10.20 -8.79 -8.34
C PRO A 44 8.85 -8.21 -8.76
N ARG A 45 7.83 -9.06 -8.77
CA ARG A 45 6.43 -8.67 -8.89
C ARG A 45 5.73 -8.94 -7.58
N TYR A 46 5.03 -7.96 -7.02
CA TYR A 46 4.44 -8.06 -5.70
C TYR A 46 3.12 -7.30 -5.58
N ASN A 47 2.22 -7.87 -4.79
CA ASN A 47 0.89 -7.33 -4.50
C ASN A 47 0.67 -7.11 -2.99
N ILE A 48 -0.51 -6.63 -2.61
CA ILE A 48 -0.84 -6.34 -1.22
C ILE A 48 -1.77 -7.42 -0.68
N LYS A 49 -1.37 -8.02 0.45
CA LYS A 49 -2.13 -9.02 1.20
C LYS A 49 -2.41 -8.55 2.62
N MET A 50 -3.14 -9.36 3.37
CA MET A 50 -3.54 -9.07 4.74
C MET A 50 -3.29 -10.26 5.67
N ALA A 51 -2.92 -9.93 6.91
CA ALA A 51 -2.92 -10.82 8.07
C ALA A 51 -3.69 -10.18 9.22
N THR A 52 -4.23 -11.00 10.14
CA THR A 52 -4.92 -10.54 11.35
C THR A 52 -4.27 -11.07 12.61
N SER A 53 -4.44 -10.35 13.71
CA SER A 53 -3.95 -10.74 15.02
C SER A 53 -4.83 -10.16 16.15
N HIS A 54 -4.95 -10.90 17.25
CA HIS A 54 -5.60 -10.38 18.46
C HIS A 54 -4.61 -9.71 19.43
N ASP A 55 -3.34 -10.08 19.38
CA ASP A 55 -2.29 -9.65 20.32
C ASP A 55 -1.19 -8.78 19.69
N GLY A 56 -1.18 -8.66 18.34
CA GLY A 56 -0.15 -7.96 17.59
C GLY A 56 1.17 -8.74 17.45
N LEU A 57 1.26 -9.93 18.00
CA LEU A 57 2.45 -10.78 17.99
C LEU A 57 2.26 -12.05 17.15
N ASN A 58 1.11 -12.69 17.30
CA ASN A 58 0.74 -13.89 16.56
C ASN A 58 -0.20 -13.53 15.40
N TRP A 59 0.23 -13.75 14.16
CA TRP A 59 -0.46 -13.32 12.96
C TRP A 59 -1.00 -14.48 12.15
N LYS A 60 -2.29 -14.41 11.80
CA LYS A 60 -2.95 -15.37 10.93
C LYS A 60 -3.03 -14.81 9.51
N ARG A 61 -2.45 -15.53 8.56
CA ARG A 61 -2.49 -15.23 7.13
C ARG A 61 -3.53 -16.10 6.44
N TYR A 62 -4.24 -15.53 5.49
CA TYR A 62 -5.27 -16.24 4.72
C TYR A 62 -4.88 -16.38 3.24
N GLY A 63 -3.74 -15.85 2.83
CA GLY A 63 -3.31 -15.81 1.44
C GLY A 63 -4.18 -14.94 0.53
N LYS A 64 -5.13 -14.19 1.10
CA LYS A 64 -6.03 -13.33 0.32
C LYS A 64 -5.31 -12.08 -0.15
N VAL A 65 -5.42 -11.81 -1.45
CA VAL A 65 -4.94 -10.58 -2.08
C VAL A 65 -5.96 -9.48 -1.83
N CYS A 66 -5.51 -8.36 -1.29
CA CYS A 66 -6.31 -7.15 -1.07
C CYS A 66 -6.31 -6.27 -2.31
N ILE A 67 -5.11 -5.98 -2.83
CA ILE A 67 -4.94 -5.20 -4.06
C ILE A 67 -4.09 -6.03 -5.01
N ASP A 68 -4.60 -6.25 -6.21
CA ASP A 68 -3.92 -7.01 -7.26
C ASP A 68 -3.61 -6.14 -8.49
N PHE A 69 -2.82 -6.69 -9.39
CA PHE A 69 -2.40 -6.05 -10.63
C PHE A 69 -3.60 -5.77 -11.54
N LYS A 70 -3.64 -4.60 -12.16
CA LYS A 70 -4.63 -4.26 -13.18
C LYS A 70 -4.32 -4.88 -14.54
N ASN A 71 -3.04 -5.05 -14.82
CA ASN A 71 -2.57 -5.58 -16.09
C ASN A 71 -1.18 -6.23 -15.96
N LYS A 72 -0.69 -6.83 -17.04
CA LYS A 72 0.60 -7.55 -17.08
C LYS A 72 1.84 -6.65 -16.93
N ASN A 73 1.72 -5.36 -17.23
CA ASN A 73 2.84 -4.43 -17.16
C ASN A 73 3.06 -3.91 -15.73
N GLU A 74 2.03 -3.98 -14.90
CA GLU A 74 2.12 -3.56 -13.51
C GLU A 74 2.92 -4.59 -12.70
N ASN A 75 4.02 -4.15 -12.10
CA ASN A 75 4.95 -5.05 -11.40
C ASN A 75 5.05 -4.80 -9.90
N ALA A 76 4.54 -3.66 -9.40
CA ALA A 76 4.67 -3.33 -8.00
C ALA A 76 3.39 -2.71 -7.43
N LEU A 77 2.92 -3.27 -6.31
CA LEU A 77 1.88 -2.68 -5.45
C LEU A 77 2.47 -2.60 -4.04
N ALA A 78 2.78 -1.38 -3.59
CA ALA A 78 3.66 -1.18 -2.44
C ALA A 78 3.08 -0.22 -1.40
N ARG A 79 3.59 -0.34 -0.17
CA ARG A 79 3.37 0.63 0.90
C ARG A 79 1.90 0.98 1.10
N PRO A 80 1.03 0.00 1.46
CA PRO A 80 -0.35 0.30 1.81
C PRO A 80 -0.40 1.23 3.01
N PHE A 81 -1.25 2.24 2.94
CA PHE A 81 -1.62 3.10 4.05
C PHE A 81 -3.13 3.09 4.20
N VAL A 82 -3.66 2.71 5.36
CA VAL A 82 -5.09 2.39 5.52
C VAL A 82 -5.71 3.22 6.63
N ILE A 83 -6.88 3.79 6.34
CA ILE A 83 -7.71 4.50 7.32
C ILE A 83 -9.13 3.92 7.28
N PHE A 84 -9.75 3.76 8.45
CA PHE A 84 -11.19 3.57 8.57
C PHE A 84 -11.86 4.90 8.90
N ASP A 85 -12.69 5.40 8.01
CA ASP A 85 -13.36 6.67 8.18
C ASP A 85 -14.80 6.63 7.68
N ARG A 86 -15.75 7.10 8.48
CA ARG A 86 -17.19 7.21 8.15
C ARG A 86 -17.79 5.90 7.64
N GLY A 87 -17.42 4.78 8.28
CA GLY A 87 -17.94 3.45 7.90
C GLY A 87 -17.24 2.79 6.73
N LEU A 88 -16.24 3.42 6.13
CA LEU A 88 -15.54 2.94 4.95
C LEU A 88 -14.03 2.81 5.21
N TRP A 89 -13.46 1.72 4.76
CA TRP A 89 -12.02 1.54 4.71
C TRP A 89 -11.47 2.18 3.45
N LYS A 90 -10.40 2.95 3.58
CA LYS A 90 -9.70 3.64 2.50
C LYS A 90 -8.25 3.22 2.52
N MET A 91 -7.70 2.87 1.38
CA MET A 91 -6.29 2.52 1.22
C MET A 91 -5.65 3.37 0.14
N TRP A 92 -4.51 3.97 0.46
CA TRP A 92 -3.58 4.54 -0.51
C TRP A 92 -2.39 3.60 -0.61
N PHE A 93 -1.89 3.41 -1.81
CA PHE A 93 -0.76 2.52 -2.08
C PHE A 93 0.03 3.02 -3.28
N GLY A 94 1.29 2.62 -3.38
CA GLY A 94 2.07 2.83 -4.60
C GLY A 94 1.77 1.74 -5.62
N PHE A 95 1.59 2.10 -6.90
CA PHE A 95 1.60 1.14 -7.99
C PHE A 95 2.61 1.55 -9.06
N LYS A 96 3.19 0.58 -9.78
CA LYS A 96 4.25 0.85 -10.74
C LYS A 96 4.16 -0.05 -11.96
N GLU A 97 4.24 0.58 -13.13
CA GLU A 97 4.66 -0.04 -14.39
C GLU A 97 6.11 0.36 -14.68
N HIS A 98 6.36 1.61 -15.07
CA HIS A 98 7.69 2.19 -15.23
C HIS A 98 8.08 3.06 -14.03
N TYR A 99 7.17 3.92 -13.59
CA TYR A 99 7.33 4.82 -12.47
C TYR A 99 6.19 4.64 -11.47
N TYR A 100 6.47 4.85 -10.19
CA TYR A 100 5.44 4.82 -9.17
C TYR A 100 4.41 5.93 -9.35
N ARG A 101 3.17 5.56 -9.05
CA ARG A 101 2.00 6.43 -8.88
C ARG A 101 1.31 6.08 -7.59
N ILE A 102 0.49 6.98 -7.07
CA ILE A 102 -0.34 6.72 -5.90
C ILE A 102 -1.69 6.21 -6.38
N GLY A 103 -2.02 4.99 -5.97
CA GLY A 103 -3.31 4.36 -6.16
C GLY A 103 -4.23 4.56 -4.96
N TYR A 104 -5.50 4.28 -5.16
CA TYR A 104 -6.53 4.36 -4.15
C TYR A 104 -7.50 3.18 -4.25
N ALA A 105 -7.97 2.72 -3.10
CA ALA A 105 -9.01 1.69 -3.03
C ALA A 105 -9.91 1.90 -1.82
N GLU A 106 -11.15 1.40 -1.92
CA GLU A 106 -12.14 1.41 -0.87
C GLU A 106 -12.62 -0.01 -0.53
N SER A 107 -13.07 -0.19 0.71
CA SER A 107 -13.62 -1.46 1.17
C SER A 107 -14.66 -1.25 2.26
N ALA A 108 -15.75 -2.01 2.22
CA ALA A 108 -16.74 -2.02 3.29
C ALA A 108 -16.28 -2.84 4.51
N ASP A 109 -15.47 -3.88 4.30
CA ASP A 109 -15.08 -4.85 5.33
C ASP A 109 -13.57 -4.82 5.65
N GLY A 110 -12.76 -4.11 4.84
CA GLY A 110 -11.30 -4.08 4.94
C GLY A 110 -10.62 -5.35 4.44
N ILE A 111 -11.35 -6.23 3.75
CA ILE A 111 -10.86 -7.52 3.22
C ILE A 111 -10.97 -7.55 1.71
N LYS A 112 -12.14 -7.21 1.18
CA LYS A 112 -12.39 -7.09 -0.26
C LYS A 112 -12.29 -5.61 -0.63
N TRP A 113 -11.41 -5.30 -1.55
CA TRP A 113 -11.09 -3.94 -1.94
C TRP A 113 -11.50 -3.66 -3.38
N ASP A 114 -12.14 -2.51 -3.58
CA ASP A 114 -12.45 -1.96 -4.90
C ASP A 114 -11.41 -0.90 -5.25
N ARG A 115 -10.60 -1.19 -6.27
CA ARG A 115 -9.47 -0.36 -6.68
C ARG A 115 -9.94 0.77 -7.60
N LYS A 116 -9.75 2.00 -7.15
CA LYS A 116 -10.26 3.24 -7.74
C LYS A 116 -9.15 4.28 -7.93
N ASP A 117 -8.06 3.93 -8.61
CA ASP A 117 -6.87 4.79 -8.69
C ASP A 117 -7.16 6.21 -9.16
N ASN A 118 -8.14 6.40 -10.06
CA ASN A 118 -8.54 7.73 -10.53
C ASN A 118 -9.13 8.61 -9.41
N GLU A 119 -9.66 8.00 -8.34
CA GLU A 119 -10.20 8.72 -7.18
C GLU A 119 -9.11 9.11 -6.16
N ALA A 120 -7.85 8.72 -6.38
CA ALA A 120 -6.73 9.24 -5.60
C ALA A 120 -6.61 10.78 -5.75
N ASN A 121 -7.08 11.32 -6.87
CA ASN A 121 -7.12 12.75 -7.19
C ASN A 121 -5.76 13.45 -7.02
N ILE A 122 -4.69 12.72 -7.29
CA ILE A 122 -3.32 13.22 -7.28
C ILE A 122 -2.58 12.68 -8.50
N SER A 123 -1.81 13.53 -9.14
CA SER A 123 -0.98 13.19 -10.30
C SER A 123 0.39 13.84 -10.18
N VAL A 124 1.35 13.36 -10.94
CA VAL A 124 2.66 14.00 -11.05
C VAL A 124 2.54 15.43 -11.57
N SER A 125 3.42 16.29 -11.12
CA SER A 125 3.54 17.66 -11.60
C SER A 125 4.14 17.71 -13.01
N GLU A 126 3.91 18.80 -13.73
CA GLU A 126 4.51 19.00 -15.06
C GLU A 126 6.05 19.10 -14.97
N SER A 127 6.56 19.63 -13.87
CA SER A 127 7.98 19.79 -13.61
C SER A 127 8.28 19.73 -12.11
N GLY A 128 9.57 19.64 -11.73
CA GLY A 128 10.00 19.68 -10.33
C GLY A 128 10.15 18.31 -9.71
N PHE A 129 10.11 18.28 -8.37
CA PHE A 129 10.54 17.15 -7.55
C PHE A 129 9.66 15.89 -7.68
N ASP A 130 8.44 15.98 -8.19
CA ASP A 130 7.49 14.87 -8.35
C ASP A 130 6.99 14.72 -9.79
N SER A 131 7.71 15.26 -10.77
CA SER A 131 7.31 15.26 -12.18
C SER A 131 7.39 13.90 -12.88
N LYS A 132 8.15 12.94 -12.32
CA LYS A 132 8.31 11.59 -12.89
C LYS A 132 7.60 10.52 -12.09
N MET A 133 7.61 10.60 -10.76
CA MET A 133 7.00 9.60 -9.90
C MET A 133 6.52 10.18 -8.56
N MET A 134 5.56 9.48 -7.97
CA MET A 134 5.03 9.74 -6.63
C MET A 134 4.82 8.41 -5.93
N GLU A 135 5.23 8.32 -4.65
CA GLU A 135 5.14 7.06 -3.90
C GLU A 135 5.06 7.26 -2.38
N TYR A 136 4.79 6.15 -1.68
CA TYR A 136 4.88 6.05 -0.23
C TYR A 136 3.98 7.03 0.51
N ALA A 137 2.70 7.08 0.12
CA ALA A 137 1.71 7.93 0.76
C ALA A 137 1.59 7.63 2.25
N SER A 138 1.59 8.68 3.05
CA SER A 138 1.21 8.68 4.45
C SER A 138 0.11 9.70 4.65
N VAL A 139 -1.05 9.30 5.18
CA VAL A 139 -2.25 10.13 5.17
C VAL A 139 -2.72 10.39 6.59
N ILE A 140 -2.93 11.63 6.95
CA ILE A 140 -3.60 12.01 8.19
C ILE A 140 -4.94 12.65 7.90
N LYS A 141 -5.89 12.44 8.81
CA LYS A 141 -7.16 13.18 8.80
C LYS A 141 -7.04 14.38 9.70
N TYR A 142 -7.27 15.56 9.15
CA TYR A 142 -7.33 16.80 9.91
C TYR A 142 -8.64 17.51 9.61
N LYS A 143 -9.49 17.66 10.63
CA LYS A 143 -10.87 18.15 10.49
C LYS A 143 -11.64 17.31 9.45
N ASN A 144 -12.11 17.92 8.38
CA ASN A 144 -12.85 17.24 7.30
C ASN A 144 -11.99 16.93 6.05
N LYS A 145 -10.67 17.12 6.14
CA LYS A 145 -9.74 16.92 5.02
C LYS A 145 -8.76 15.78 5.30
N TYR A 146 -8.25 15.18 4.23
CA TYR A 146 -7.07 14.32 4.28
C TYR A 146 -5.85 15.15 3.87
N ILE A 147 -4.76 14.99 4.60
CA ILE A 147 -3.45 15.54 4.29
C ILE A 147 -2.55 14.36 4.00
N MET A 148 -2.00 14.32 2.81
CA MET A 148 -1.10 13.27 2.34
C MET A 148 0.32 13.81 2.26
N PHE A 149 1.26 13.09 2.84
CA PHE A 149 2.69 13.25 2.60
C PHE A 149 3.15 12.13 1.67
N TYR A 150 4.00 12.45 0.72
CA TYR A 150 4.47 11.48 -0.28
C TYR A 150 5.90 11.79 -0.73
N ASN A 151 6.58 10.78 -1.25
CA ASN A 151 7.88 10.96 -1.88
C ASN A 151 7.71 11.30 -3.35
N GLY A 152 8.56 12.17 -3.87
CA GLY A 152 8.67 12.50 -5.28
C GLY A 152 9.69 11.63 -6.03
N ASN A 153 10.32 12.21 -7.04
CA ASN A 153 11.27 11.55 -7.94
C ASN A 153 12.39 10.82 -7.19
N ASN A 154 12.90 9.75 -7.79
CA ASN A 154 14.04 8.98 -7.30
C ASN A 154 13.87 8.54 -5.83
N TYR A 155 12.66 8.03 -5.50
CA TYR A 155 12.32 7.52 -4.17
C TYR A 155 12.42 8.57 -3.05
N GLY A 156 12.17 9.84 -3.38
CA GLY A 156 12.21 10.94 -2.44
C GLY A 156 13.59 11.58 -2.28
N PHE A 157 14.49 11.36 -3.24
CA PHE A 157 15.79 12.04 -3.25
C PHE A 157 15.67 13.57 -3.13
N ASP A 158 14.66 14.14 -3.80
CA ASP A 158 14.40 15.58 -3.81
C ASP A 158 13.47 16.04 -2.65
N GLY A 159 13.00 15.10 -1.78
CA GLY A 159 12.26 15.42 -0.58
C GLY A 159 10.82 14.86 -0.53
N ILE A 160 10.05 15.39 0.42
CA ILE A 160 8.68 14.99 0.73
C ILE A 160 7.70 16.08 0.26
N GLY A 161 6.69 15.66 -0.51
CA GLY A 161 5.59 16.49 -0.94
C GLY A 161 4.40 16.44 0.01
N LEU A 162 3.50 17.42 -0.15
CA LEU A 162 2.25 17.52 0.61
C LEU A 162 1.09 17.78 -0.35
N ALA A 163 0.02 17.01 -0.21
CA ALA A 163 -1.26 17.21 -0.89
C ALA A 163 -2.40 17.28 0.13
N VAL A 164 -3.42 18.08 -0.17
CA VAL A 164 -4.59 18.27 0.70
C VAL A 164 -5.85 17.99 -0.10
N SER A 165 -6.75 17.13 0.42
CA SER A 165 -8.05 16.90 -0.22
C SER A 165 -8.91 18.18 -0.23
N LYS A 166 -9.69 18.32 -1.28
CA LYS A 166 -10.68 19.39 -1.38
C LYS A 166 -11.77 19.28 -0.33
#